data_a1e2ec6a50888778c06009f53c95efa3
#
_entry.id   a1e2ec6a50888778c06009f53c95efa3
#
_cell.length_a   1.000
_cell.length_b   1.000
_cell.length_c   1.000
_cell.angle_alpha   90.00
_cell.angle_beta   90.00
_cell.angle_gamma   90.00
#
_symmetry.space_group_name_H-M   'P 1'
#
loop_
_entity.id
_entity.type
_entity.pdbx_description
1 polymer ?
#
loop_
_entity_poly.entity_id
_entity_poly.type
_entity_poly.pdbx_seq_one_letter_code
_entity_poly.pdbx_strand_id
1 'polypeptide(L)'
;MERLRFVTSHPRYMSLGVVDAVAETETACESFHIPFQSGSNEILSAMGRGHTREKYLQIIDRIRLVSNMAENYIMVLLNMLMHCCCSSFANYKRIPDAAITADAIVGFPGETEEDFQETLNLMSEVKFDLVNTAAYSPRPNTPAATWENQVADDVKQDRLQRINKLVKEHARERRSRMMHRKEEVLIEERNVRVPTQVMGRTRHGYIVYCEGDIDELQGKLVNVKIENCQSFYLSGKVVN
;
A
#
# COMPACT_ATOMS: atom_id res chain seq x y z
N MET A 1 -3.43 20.33 -13.51
CA MET A 1 -3.73 19.35 -12.45
C MET A 1 -2.42 19.11 -11.71
N GLU A 2 -2.40 19.35 -10.42
CA GLU A 2 -1.16 19.24 -9.63
C GLU A 2 -0.93 17.84 -9.06
N ARG A 3 -2.01 17.11 -8.76
CA ARG A 3 -1.96 15.73 -8.26
C ARG A 3 -3.04 14.86 -8.90
N LEU A 4 -2.66 13.66 -9.32
CA LEU A 4 -3.56 12.60 -9.75
C LEU A 4 -3.39 11.41 -8.78
N ARG A 5 -4.45 11.09 -8.03
CA ARG A 5 -4.51 9.89 -7.23
C ARG A 5 -5.53 8.94 -7.85
N PHE A 6 -5.10 7.73 -8.15
CA PHE A 6 -6.01 6.66 -8.57
C PHE A 6 -6.34 5.77 -7.36
N VAL A 7 -7.57 5.28 -7.36
CA VAL A 7 -8.04 4.41 -6.30
C VAL A 7 -7.89 2.97 -6.71
N THR A 8 -8.07 2.02 -6.27
CA THR A 8 -7.98 0.58 -6.40
C THR A 8 -7.69 0.04 -7.81
N SER A 9 -6.77 -0.89 -7.88
CA SER A 9 -6.48 -1.67 -9.09
C SER A 9 -6.60 -3.15 -8.78
N HIS A 10 -7.48 -3.86 -9.49
CA HIS A 10 -7.59 -5.30 -9.34
C HIS A 10 -6.32 -5.97 -9.89
N PRO A 11 -5.65 -6.90 -9.16
CA PRO A 11 -4.37 -7.50 -9.58
C PRO A 11 -4.42 -8.14 -10.97
N ARG A 12 -5.57 -8.70 -11.36
CA ARG A 12 -5.78 -9.28 -12.70
C ARG A 12 -5.58 -8.28 -13.84
N TYR A 13 -5.92 -7.01 -13.61
CA TYR A 13 -5.89 -5.96 -14.63
C TYR A 13 -4.72 -4.99 -14.43
N MET A 14 -4.00 -5.10 -13.32
CA MET A 14 -2.79 -4.31 -13.07
C MET A 14 -1.66 -4.83 -13.95
N SER A 15 -1.45 -4.17 -15.08
CA SER A 15 -0.32 -4.48 -15.95
C SER A 15 0.95 -3.76 -15.50
N LEU A 16 2.11 -4.28 -15.87
CA LEU A 16 3.39 -3.62 -15.61
C LEU A 16 3.46 -2.25 -16.29
N GLY A 17 2.81 -2.08 -17.45
CA GLY A 17 2.72 -0.79 -18.14
C GLY A 17 1.97 0.30 -17.35
N VAL A 18 1.03 -0.08 -16.47
CA VAL A 18 0.39 0.90 -15.56
C VAL A 18 1.39 1.39 -14.52
N VAL A 19 2.23 0.51 -13.98
CA VAL A 19 3.30 0.89 -13.04
C VAL A 19 4.26 1.87 -13.72
N ASP A 20 4.67 1.56 -14.95
CA ASP A 20 5.58 2.41 -15.73
C ASP A 20 4.94 3.77 -16.04
N ALA A 21 3.67 3.80 -16.43
CA ALA A 21 2.94 5.04 -16.68
C ALA A 21 2.83 5.94 -15.43
N VAL A 22 2.63 5.35 -14.25
CA VAL A 22 2.67 6.11 -12.98
C VAL A 22 4.06 6.68 -12.73
N ALA A 23 5.12 5.91 -13.00
CA ALA A 23 6.50 6.36 -12.86
C ALA A 23 6.84 7.52 -13.80
N GLU A 24 6.29 7.53 -15.01
CA GLU A 24 6.55 8.53 -16.04
C GLU A 24 5.69 9.80 -15.88
N THR A 25 4.61 9.74 -15.11
CA THR A 25 3.65 10.84 -14.94
C THR A 25 3.94 11.62 -13.67
N GLU A 26 4.48 12.83 -13.78
CA GLU A 26 4.88 13.67 -12.63
C GLU A 26 3.74 13.98 -11.66
N THR A 27 2.55 14.19 -12.17
CA THR A 27 1.36 14.47 -11.36
C THR A 27 0.77 13.24 -10.68
N ALA A 28 1.11 12.01 -11.13
CA ALA A 28 0.64 10.78 -10.50
C ALA A 28 1.28 10.58 -9.14
N CYS A 29 0.45 10.32 -8.15
CA CYS A 29 0.90 10.06 -6.77
C CYS A 29 1.52 8.66 -6.66
N GLU A 30 2.57 8.53 -5.88
CA GLU A 30 3.32 7.30 -5.62
C GLU A 30 2.57 6.40 -4.62
N SER A 31 1.31 6.10 -4.91
CA SER A 31 0.42 5.34 -4.03
C SER A 31 -0.38 4.33 -4.82
N PHE A 32 -0.16 3.05 -4.52
CA PHE A 32 -0.84 1.94 -5.16
C PHE A 32 -1.74 1.23 -4.16
N HIS A 33 -3.02 1.07 -4.51
CA HIS A 33 -3.94 0.22 -3.76
C HIS A 33 -4.26 -1.01 -4.60
N ILE A 34 -3.72 -2.17 -4.18
CA ILE A 34 -3.80 -3.43 -4.93
C ILE A 34 -4.26 -4.54 -3.99
N PRO A 35 -5.58 -4.78 -3.89
CA PRO A 35 -6.14 -5.81 -3.01
C PRO A 35 -5.67 -7.22 -3.38
N PHE A 36 -4.97 -7.93 -2.49
CA PHE A 36 -4.55 -9.31 -2.72
C PHE A 36 -5.55 -10.34 -2.22
N GLN A 37 -6.37 -9.99 -1.23
CA GLN A 37 -7.44 -10.76 -0.59
C GLN A 37 -6.97 -11.96 0.23
N SER A 38 -6.13 -12.86 -0.30
CA SER A 38 -5.51 -13.99 0.37
C SER A 38 -4.11 -14.25 -0.18
N GLY A 39 -3.22 -14.82 0.62
CA GLY A 39 -1.90 -15.28 0.19
C GLY A 39 -1.91 -16.70 -0.38
N SER A 40 -3.00 -17.45 -0.19
CA SER A 40 -3.15 -18.81 -0.70
C SER A 40 -3.79 -18.82 -2.09
N ASN A 41 -3.16 -19.53 -3.04
CA ASN A 41 -3.70 -19.72 -4.38
C ASN A 41 -5.00 -20.53 -4.38
N GLU A 42 -5.18 -21.46 -3.45
CA GLU A 42 -6.40 -22.24 -3.31
C GLU A 42 -7.57 -21.34 -2.90
N ILE A 43 -7.38 -20.49 -1.91
CA ILE A 43 -8.39 -19.53 -1.46
C ILE A 43 -8.67 -18.46 -2.53
N LEU A 44 -7.65 -17.95 -3.23
CA LEU A 44 -7.85 -17.02 -4.35
C LEU A 44 -8.68 -17.64 -5.48
N SER A 45 -8.45 -18.92 -5.79
CA SER A 45 -9.24 -19.69 -6.76
C SER A 45 -10.68 -19.86 -6.28
N ALA A 46 -10.89 -20.24 -5.03
CA ALA A 46 -12.20 -20.38 -4.42
C ALA A 46 -12.99 -19.06 -4.38
N MET A 47 -12.31 -17.94 -4.19
CA MET A 47 -12.87 -16.58 -4.27
C MET A 47 -13.13 -16.12 -5.73
N GLY A 48 -12.67 -16.85 -6.74
CA GLY A 48 -12.80 -16.47 -8.16
C GLY A 48 -11.98 -15.26 -8.56
N ARG A 49 -10.84 -14.99 -7.90
CA ARG A 49 -10.07 -13.75 -8.10
C ARG A 49 -9.31 -13.67 -9.42
N GLY A 50 -8.98 -14.77 -10.06
CA GLY A 50 -8.34 -14.83 -11.37
C GLY A 50 -6.92 -14.27 -11.43
N HIS A 51 -6.22 -14.24 -10.28
CA HIS A 51 -4.78 -14.00 -10.14
C HIS A 51 -4.22 -15.00 -9.13
N THR A 52 -2.89 -15.19 -9.16
CA THR A 52 -2.16 -16.00 -8.19
C THR A 52 -1.25 -15.12 -7.34
N ARG A 53 -0.74 -15.69 -6.24
CA ARG A 53 0.25 -15.06 -5.37
C ARG A 53 1.49 -14.64 -6.14
N GLU A 54 2.00 -15.50 -7.02
CA GLU A 54 3.22 -15.25 -7.81
C GLU A 54 3.02 -14.06 -8.76
N LYS A 55 1.87 -14.01 -9.43
CA LYS A 55 1.53 -12.89 -10.31
C LYS A 55 1.37 -11.59 -9.51
N TYR A 56 0.81 -11.66 -8.31
CA TYR A 56 0.73 -10.51 -7.41
C TYR A 56 2.12 -10.01 -7.03
N LEU A 57 3.02 -10.90 -6.61
CA LEU A 57 4.40 -10.56 -6.24
C LEU A 57 5.16 -9.94 -7.41
N GLN A 58 4.99 -10.42 -8.65
CA GLN A 58 5.59 -9.80 -9.84
C GLN A 58 5.20 -8.32 -10.01
N ILE A 59 3.95 -7.97 -9.71
CA ILE A 59 3.49 -6.57 -9.75
C ILE A 59 4.19 -5.77 -8.64
N ILE A 60 4.24 -6.31 -7.43
CA ILE A 60 4.89 -5.67 -6.29
C ILE A 60 6.38 -5.45 -6.56
N ASP A 61 7.06 -6.47 -7.08
CA ASP A 61 8.48 -6.40 -7.45
C ASP A 61 8.73 -5.30 -8.50
N ARG A 62 7.85 -5.19 -9.51
CA ARG A 62 7.97 -4.11 -10.49
C ARG A 62 7.84 -2.73 -9.85
N ILE A 63 6.86 -2.53 -8.94
CA ILE A 63 6.70 -1.28 -8.21
C ILE A 63 7.95 -0.99 -7.37
N ARG A 64 8.46 -1.99 -6.66
CA ARG A 64 9.67 -1.86 -5.81
C ARG A 64 10.94 -1.66 -6.62
N LEU A 65 11.09 -2.34 -7.75
CA LEU A 65 12.23 -2.17 -8.65
C LEU A 65 12.31 -0.73 -9.16
N VAL A 66 11.18 -0.18 -9.63
CA VAL A 66 11.11 1.20 -10.10
C VAL A 66 11.38 2.17 -8.95
N SER A 67 11.01 1.85 -7.70
CA SER A 67 11.30 2.69 -6.54
C SER A 67 12.74 2.58 -6.03
N ASN A 68 13.38 1.42 -6.13
CA ASN A 68 14.71 1.16 -5.53
C ASN A 68 15.89 1.42 -6.48
N MET A 69 15.67 1.72 -7.75
CA MET A 69 16.78 2.01 -8.70
C MET A 69 17.64 3.24 -8.29
N ALA A 70 17.23 3.97 -7.24
CA ALA A 70 18.00 5.09 -6.71
C ALA A 70 19.21 4.67 -5.84
N GLU A 71 19.10 3.56 -5.12
CA GLU A 71 20.14 3.12 -4.17
C GLU A 71 21.20 2.20 -4.79
N ASN A 72 20.92 1.60 -5.96
CA ASN A 72 21.77 0.61 -6.60
C ASN A 72 22.54 1.14 -7.83
N TYR A 73 22.99 2.39 -7.82
CA TYR A 73 23.85 2.92 -8.90
C TYR A 73 25.11 2.05 -9.14
N ILE A 74 25.60 1.40 -8.09
CA ILE A 74 26.77 0.48 -8.17
C ILE A 74 26.42 -0.83 -8.89
N MET A 75 25.21 -1.40 -8.67
CA MET A 75 24.78 -2.63 -9.37
C MET A 75 24.45 -2.38 -10.84
N VAL A 76 23.91 -1.20 -11.16
CA VAL A 76 23.64 -0.80 -12.56
C VAL A 76 24.96 -0.58 -13.31
N LEU A 77 25.97 0.03 -12.69
CA LEU A 77 27.32 0.18 -13.26
C LEU A 77 28.03 -1.19 -13.48
N LEU A 78 27.88 -2.13 -12.55
CA LEU A 78 28.44 -3.49 -12.69
C LEU A 78 27.74 -4.28 -13.80
N ASN A 79 26.42 -4.16 -13.99
CA ASN A 79 25.69 -4.77 -15.10
C ASN A 79 25.96 -4.09 -16.46
N MET A 80 26.20 -2.78 -16.48
CA MET A 80 26.60 -2.05 -17.70
C MET A 80 28.01 -2.45 -18.18
N LEU A 81 28.91 -2.81 -17.29
CA LEU A 81 30.26 -3.30 -17.63
C LEU A 81 30.24 -4.72 -18.18
N MET A 82 29.22 -5.51 -17.91
CA MET A 82 29.13 -6.92 -18.33
C MET A 82 28.29 -7.17 -19.60
N HIS A 83 27.36 -6.28 -20.00
CA HIS A 83 26.54 -6.50 -21.20
C HIS A 83 26.27 -5.19 -21.96
N CYS A 84 27.03 -4.99 -23.01
CA CYS A 84 26.75 -4.03 -24.08
C CYS A 84 25.49 -4.49 -24.82
N CYS A 85 24.35 -3.85 -24.60
CA CYS A 85 23.17 -3.69 -25.44
C CYS A 85 21.89 -3.56 -24.59
N CYS A 86 21.59 -2.38 -24.07
CA CYS A 86 20.21 -1.98 -23.76
C CYS A 86 20.13 -0.46 -23.58
N SER A 87 19.94 0.25 -24.67
CA SER A 87 19.68 1.70 -24.71
C SER A 87 18.31 2.11 -24.16
N SER A 88 17.54 1.18 -23.58
CA SER A 88 16.17 1.42 -23.09
C SER A 88 16.07 1.74 -21.58
N PHE A 89 17.15 1.65 -20.81
CA PHE A 89 17.09 1.88 -19.35
C PHE A 89 17.29 3.34 -18.91
N ALA A 90 17.67 4.22 -19.81
CA ALA A 90 18.10 5.58 -19.46
C ALA A 90 16.95 6.54 -19.08
N ASN A 91 15.70 6.21 -19.34
CA ASN A 91 14.55 7.12 -19.18
C ASN A 91 13.50 6.71 -18.14
N TYR A 92 13.74 5.68 -17.31
CA TYR A 92 12.76 5.34 -16.27
C TYR A 92 12.78 6.40 -15.16
N LYS A 93 11.74 7.24 -15.16
CA LYS A 93 11.46 8.14 -14.05
C LYS A 93 11.11 7.29 -12.83
N ARG A 94 11.78 7.52 -11.71
CA ARG A 94 11.70 6.71 -10.48
C ARG A 94 10.43 7.04 -9.71
N ILE A 95 9.82 6.04 -9.07
CA ILE A 95 8.78 6.24 -8.05
C ILE A 95 9.46 6.05 -6.69
N PRO A 96 10.00 7.11 -6.05
CA PRO A 96 10.68 6.95 -4.78
C PRO A 96 9.70 6.50 -3.69
N ASP A 97 10.06 5.45 -2.96
CA ASP A 97 9.33 4.96 -1.77
C ASP A 97 7.82 4.71 -1.96
N ALA A 98 7.40 4.23 -3.15
CA ALA A 98 5.98 4.00 -3.45
C ALA A 98 5.24 3.32 -2.28
N ALA A 99 4.12 3.89 -1.88
CA ALA A 99 3.24 3.30 -0.89
C ALA A 99 2.38 2.21 -1.53
N ILE A 100 2.32 1.06 -0.89
CA ILE A 100 1.51 -0.08 -1.33
C ILE A 100 0.50 -0.40 -0.24
N THR A 101 -0.78 -0.25 -0.59
CA THR A 101 -1.90 -0.60 0.29
C THR A 101 -2.72 -1.72 -0.33
N ALA A 102 -3.42 -2.48 0.49
CA ALA A 102 -4.19 -3.63 0.02
C ALA A 102 -5.40 -3.91 0.91
N ASP A 103 -6.19 -4.90 0.49
CA ASP A 103 -7.25 -5.51 1.29
C ASP A 103 -6.98 -6.99 1.45
N ALA A 104 -7.32 -7.55 2.62
CA ALA A 104 -7.25 -8.97 2.94
C ALA A 104 -8.52 -9.43 3.66
N ILE A 105 -8.97 -10.64 3.33
CA ILE A 105 -10.10 -11.31 3.96
C ILE A 105 -9.58 -12.57 4.63
N VAL A 106 -9.89 -12.76 5.91
CA VAL A 106 -9.55 -13.97 6.67
C VAL A 106 -10.80 -14.79 6.97
N GLY A 107 -10.63 -16.10 7.09
CA GLY A 107 -11.71 -17.01 7.41
C GLY A 107 -12.73 -17.21 6.27
N PHE A 108 -12.26 -17.14 5.02
CA PHE A 108 -13.08 -17.55 3.87
C PHE A 108 -13.44 -19.05 3.99
N PRO A 109 -14.63 -19.50 3.56
CA PRO A 109 -15.01 -20.92 3.65
C PRO A 109 -13.94 -21.84 3.07
N GLY A 110 -13.50 -22.81 3.86
CA GLY A 110 -12.45 -23.76 3.51
C GLY A 110 -11.04 -23.30 3.80
N GLU A 111 -10.81 -22.04 4.26
CA GLU A 111 -9.47 -21.57 4.60
C GLU A 111 -8.90 -22.36 5.79
N THR A 112 -7.79 -23.07 5.56
CA THR A 112 -7.03 -23.78 6.60
C THR A 112 -6.10 -22.85 7.36
N GLU A 113 -5.41 -23.37 8.38
CA GLU A 113 -4.37 -22.58 9.07
C GLU A 113 -3.14 -22.38 8.17
N GLU A 114 -2.83 -23.36 7.32
CA GLU A 114 -1.75 -23.28 6.33
C GLU A 114 -2.03 -22.17 5.29
N ASP A 115 -3.26 -22.08 4.78
CA ASP A 115 -3.68 -21.00 3.86
C ASP A 115 -3.55 -19.62 4.52
N PHE A 116 -3.96 -19.52 5.79
CA PHE A 116 -3.83 -18.28 6.54
C PHE A 116 -2.35 -17.93 6.78
N GLN A 117 -1.49 -18.92 7.05
CA GLN A 117 -0.05 -18.70 7.19
C GLN A 117 0.57 -18.20 5.88
N GLU A 118 0.13 -18.67 4.70
CA GLU A 118 0.56 -18.14 3.42
C GLU A 118 0.18 -16.66 3.27
N THR A 119 -0.98 -16.26 3.79
CA THR A 119 -1.40 -14.85 3.84
C THR A 119 -0.45 -14.01 4.71
N LEU A 120 -0.08 -14.48 5.90
CA LEU A 120 0.89 -13.80 6.77
C LEU A 120 2.29 -13.73 6.12
N ASN A 121 2.70 -14.80 5.44
CA ASN A 121 3.98 -14.86 4.73
C ASN A 121 4.04 -13.83 3.59
N LEU A 122 2.98 -13.73 2.78
CA LEU A 122 2.86 -12.70 1.73
C LEU A 122 2.98 -11.29 2.32
N MET A 123 2.28 -11.04 3.44
CA MET A 123 2.35 -9.73 4.09
C MET A 123 3.75 -9.40 4.60
N SER A 124 4.46 -10.39 5.17
CA SER A 124 5.82 -10.23 5.68
C SER A 124 6.83 -9.98 4.55
N GLU A 125 6.61 -10.59 3.39
CA GLU A 125 7.42 -10.41 2.19
C GLU A 125 7.23 -9.01 1.59
N VAL A 126 5.98 -8.56 1.45
CA VAL A 126 5.65 -7.28 0.82
C VAL A 126 5.87 -6.10 1.77
N LYS A 127 5.59 -6.22 3.07
CA LYS A 127 5.62 -5.12 4.04
C LYS A 127 4.79 -3.92 3.58
N PHE A 128 3.49 -4.10 3.58
CA PHE A 128 2.52 -3.09 3.14
C PHE A 128 2.56 -1.82 4.00
N ASP A 129 2.21 -0.70 3.39
CA ASP A 129 2.01 0.57 4.10
C ASP A 129 0.68 0.58 4.88
N LEU A 130 -0.32 -0.13 4.35
CA LEU A 130 -1.59 -0.39 5.04
C LEU A 130 -2.28 -1.60 4.39
N VAL A 131 -2.91 -2.44 5.19
CA VAL A 131 -3.84 -3.47 4.71
C VAL A 131 -5.15 -3.29 5.46
N ASN A 132 -6.25 -3.09 4.73
CA ASN A 132 -7.58 -3.18 5.30
C ASN A 132 -7.93 -4.66 5.44
N THR A 133 -8.20 -5.10 6.65
CA THR A 133 -8.48 -6.49 6.97
C THR A 133 -9.92 -6.68 7.37
N ALA A 134 -10.54 -7.75 6.91
CA ALA A 134 -11.90 -8.12 7.28
C ALA A 134 -12.00 -9.64 7.53
N ALA A 135 -12.78 -10.03 8.52
CA ALA A 135 -13.27 -11.41 8.62
C ALA A 135 -14.33 -11.64 7.54
N TYR A 136 -14.29 -12.82 6.92
CA TYR A 136 -15.33 -13.18 5.96
C TYR A 136 -16.71 -13.15 6.61
N SER A 137 -17.63 -12.48 5.93
CA SER A 137 -19.06 -12.43 6.29
C SER A 137 -19.88 -12.96 5.10
N PRO A 138 -20.75 -13.97 5.30
CA PRO A 138 -21.59 -14.50 4.25
C PRO A 138 -22.49 -13.41 3.66
N ARG A 139 -22.48 -13.28 2.35
CA ARG A 139 -23.36 -12.34 1.64
C ARG A 139 -24.49 -13.12 0.97
N PRO A 140 -25.76 -12.72 1.14
CA PRO A 140 -26.88 -13.32 0.46
C PRO A 140 -26.63 -13.46 -1.05
N ASN A 141 -27.08 -14.55 -1.63
CA ASN A 141 -26.95 -14.83 -3.07
C ASN A 141 -25.51 -15.03 -3.61
N THR A 142 -24.53 -15.32 -2.73
CA THR A 142 -23.20 -15.74 -3.16
C THR A 142 -23.02 -17.25 -2.91
N PRO A 143 -22.36 -18.02 -3.81
CA PRO A 143 -22.11 -19.45 -3.60
C PRO A 143 -21.44 -19.77 -2.26
N ALA A 144 -20.43 -18.99 -1.90
CA ALA A 144 -19.67 -19.19 -0.66
C ALA A 144 -20.52 -19.06 0.63
N ALA A 145 -21.66 -18.36 0.58
CA ALA A 145 -22.55 -18.24 1.73
C ALA A 145 -23.23 -19.57 2.13
N THR A 146 -23.34 -20.50 1.19
CA THR A 146 -24.02 -21.79 1.38
C THR A 146 -23.06 -22.97 1.50
N TRP A 147 -21.75 -22.73 1.47
CA TRP A 147 -20.78 -23.79 1.61
C TRP A 147 -20.76 -24.32 3.05
N GLU A 148 -20.65 -25.66 3.18
CA GLU A 148 -20.68 -26.34 4.48
C GLU A 148 -19.41 -26.11 5.33
N ASN A 149 -18.27 -25.85 4.67
CA ASN A 149 -16.96 -25.68 5.29
C ASN A 149 -16.72 -24.25 5.79
N GLN A 150 -17.72 -23.64 6.43
CA GLN A 150 -17.57 -22.32 7.05
C GLN A 150 -16.51 -22.37 8.18
N VAL A 151 -15.66 -21.35 8.24
CA VAL A 151 -14.70 -21.19 9.34
C VAL A 151 -15.44 -20.68 10.58
N ALA A 152 -15.13 -21.23 11.75
CA ALA A 152 -15.74 -20.82 13.02
C ALA A 152 -15.39 -19.37 13.37
N ASP A 153 -16.29 -18.66 14.05
CA ASP A 153 -16.13 -17.22 14.29
C ASP A 153 -14.97 -16.91 15.25
N ASP A 154 -14.69 -17.76 16.20
CA ASP A 154 -13.53 -17.64 17.11
C ASP A 154 -12.22 -17.74 16.34
N VAL A 155 -12.11 -18.67 15.37
CA VAL A 155 -10.95 -18.81 14.47
C VAL A 155 -10.80 -17.58 13.60
N LYS A 156 -11.89 -17.03 13.04
CA LYS A 156 -11.87 -15.77 12.27
C LYS A 156 -11.35 -14.62 13.11
N GLN A 157 -11.79 -14.52 14.37
CA GLN A 157 -11.36 -13.45 15.29
C GLN A 157 -9.87 -13.58 15.67
N ASP A 158 -9.39 -14.80 15.94
CA ASP A 158 -7.97 -15.03 16.18
C ASP A 158 -7.14 -14.60 14.97
N ARG A 159 -7.48 -15.08 13.76
CA ARG A 159 -6.80 -14.69 12.52
C ARG A 159 -6.82 -13.19 12.29
N LEU A 160 -7.96 -12.53 12.55
CA LEU A 160 -8.08 -11.08 12.42
C LEU A 160 -7.17 -10.33 13.39
N GLN A 161 -7.02 -10.81 14.63
CA GLN A 161 -6.10 -10.22 15.59
C GLN A 161 -4.64 -10.38 15.16
N ARG A 162 -4.25 -11.57 14.71
CA ARG A 162 -2.89 -11.87 14.25
C ARG A 162 -2.50 -11.04 13.03
N ILE A 163 -3.38 -10.97 12.03
CA ILE A 163 -3.12 -10.16 10.81
C ILE A 163 -3.05 -8.66 11.15
N ASN A 164 -3.92 -8.15 12.01
CA ASN A 164 -3.94 -6.74 12.42
C ASN A 164 -2.68 -6.33 13.21
N LYS A 165 -2.11 -7.24 14.00
CA LYS A 165 -0.83 -7.02 14.66
C LYS A 165 0.26 -6.78 13.62
N LEU A 166 0.35 -7.65 12.62
CA LEU A 166 1.33 -7.54 11.54
C LEU A 166 1.15 -6.25 10.70
N VAL A 167 -0.12 -5.87 10.41
CA VAL A 167 -0.43 -4.60 9.74
C VAL A 167 0.15 -3.41 10.51
N LYS A 168 -0.07 -3.35 11.83
CA LYS A 168 0.45 -2.26 12.68
C LYS A 168 1.98 -2.18 12.68
N GLU A 169 2.63 -3.34 12.75
CA GLU A 169 4.10 -3.45 12.75
C GLU A 169 4.68 -2.94 11.43
N HIS A 170 4.20 -3.45 10.31
CA HIS A 170 4.66 -3.03 8.97
C HIS A 170 4.36 -1.56 8.69
N ALA A 171 3.13 -1.11 8.99
CA ALA A 171 2.75 0.28 8.80
C ALA A 171 3.65 1.24 9.59
N ARG A 172 4.04 0.89 10.82
CA ARG A 172 4.97 1.68 11.63
C ARG A 172 6.37 1.69 11.04
N GLU A 173 6.89 0.51 10.62
CA GLU A 173 8.19 0.39 9.95
C GLU A 173 8.24 1.26 8.69
N ARG A 174 7.21 1.17 7.84
CA ARG A 174 7.14 1.95 6.60
C ARG A 174 7.10 3.45 6.85
N ARG A 175 6.27 3.91 7.80
CA ARG A 175 6.14 5.33 8.13
C ARG A 175 7.33 5.91 8.86
N SER A 176 8.10 5.09 9.61
CA SER A 176 9.31 5.59 10.28
C SER A 176 10.34 6.19 9.33
N ARG A 177 10.32 5.79 8.06
CA ARG A 177 11.18 6.34 6.99
C ARG A 177 10.87 7.81 6.68
N MET A 178 9.67 8.30 7.04
CA MET A 178 9.26 9.69 6.85
C MET A 178 9.77 10.62 7.96
N MET A 179 10.34 10.07 9.06
CA MET A 179 10.84 10.87 10.17
C MET A 179 11.85 11.91 9.68
N HIS A 180 11.64 13.14 10.09
CA HIS A 180 12.46 14.33 9.75
C HIS A 180 12.45 14.74 8.26
N ARG A 181 11.75 14.04 7.38
CA ARG A 181 11.56 14.44 5.99
C ARG A 181 10.64 15.66 5.89
N LYS A 182 10.85 16.45 4.85
CA LYS A 182 9.94 17.51 4.41
C LYS A 182 9.02 16.90 3.33
N GLU A 183 7.74 16.82 3.63
CA GLU A 183 6.73 16.20 2.78
C GLU A 183 5.72 17.25 2.31
N GLU A 184 5.37 17.19 1.02
CA GLU A 184 4.29 17.99 0.46
C GLU A 184 2.95 17.35 0.84
N VAL A 185 2.07 18.11 1.49
CA VAL A 185 0.78 17.67 2.03
C VAL A 185 -0.34 18.48 1.43
N LEU A 186 -1.33 17.82 0.84
CA LEU A 186 -2.59 18.44 0.45
C LEU A 186 -3.49 18.51 1.68
N ILE A 187 -3.84 19.70 2.14
CA ILE A 187 -4.74 19.90 3.28
C ILE A 187 -6.19 19.67 2.84
N GLU A 188 -6.88 18.75 3.51
CA GLU A 188 -8.21 18.29 3.12
C GLU A 188 -9.28 18.75 4.09
N GLU A 189 -9.06 18.63 5.41
CA GLU A 189 -10.08 18.93 6.42
C GLU A 189 -9.47 19.34 7.77
N ARG A 190 -10.35 19.81 8.67
CA ARG A 190 -10.00 20.08 10.07
C ARG A 190 -9.89 18.78 10.86
N ASN A 191 -8.92 18.70 11.77
CA ASN A 191 -8.89 17.59 12.72
C ASN A 191 -10.08 17.70 13.70
N VAL A 192 -11.00 16.72 13.62
CA VAL A 192 -12.20 16.69 14.45
C VAL A 192 -11.90 16.64 15.95
N ARG A 193 -10.75 16.00 16.32
CA ARG A 193 -10.38 15.83 17.74
C ARG A 193 -9.57 17.01 18.31
N VAL A 194 -8.83 17.72 17.45
CA VAL A 194 -7.99 18.85 17.83
C VAL A 194 -8.25 19.99 16.86
N PRO A 195 -9.17 20.92 17.18
CA PRO A 195 -9.64 21.95 16.24
C PRO A 195 -8.58 22.94 15.76
N THR A 196 -7.43 23.06 16.44
CA THR A 196 -6.29 23.88 16.03
C THR A 196 -5.41 23.20 14.98
N GLN A 197 -5.71 21.95 14.66
CA GLN A 197 -4.98 21.16 13.69
C GLN A 197 -5.80 20.93 12.43
N VAL A 198 -5.09 20.85 11.32
CA VAL A 198 -5.59 20.42 10.03
C VAL A 198 -5.08 19.02 9.68
N MET A 199 -5.84 18.33 8.87
CA MET A 199 -5.50 17.01 8.33
C MET A 199 -5.31 17.10 6.82
N GLY A 200 -4.28 16.47 6.33
CA GLY A 200 -4.04 16.34 4.90
C GLY A 200 -3.36 15.02 4.55
N ARG A 201 -3.01 14.87 3.28
CA ARG A 201 -2.32 13.67 2.79
C ARG A 201 -1.09 14.01 1.96
N THR A 202 -0.04 13.20 2.19
CA THR A 202 1.16 13.19 1.32
C THR A 202 0.83 12.59 -0.05
N ARG A 203 1.76 12.67 -1.00
CA ARG A 203 1.67 11.96 -2.30
C ARG A 203 1.53 10.44 -2.11
N HIS A 204 2.17 9.85 -1.08
CA HIS A 204 2.05 8.44 -0.70
C HIS A 204 0.69 8.07 -0.09
N GLY A 205 -0.19 9.03 0.17
CA GLY A 205 -1.48 8.82 0.79
C GLY A 205 -1.44 8.76 2.32
N TYR A 206 -0.30 9.03 2.96
CA TYR A 206 -0.21 9.06 4.42
C TYR A 206 -0.95 10.25 4.99
N ILE A 207 -1.76 10.00 6.01
CA ILE A 207 -2.44 11.04 6.77
C ILE A 207 -1.39 11.82 7.58
N VAL A 208 -1.45 13.15 7.50
CA VAL A 208 -0.58 14.07 8.25
C VAL A 208 -1.44 15.04 9.02
N TYR A 209 -1.16 15.18 10.31
CA TYR A 209 -1.72 16.24 11.16
C TYR A 209 -0.67 17.32 11.40
N CYS A 210 -1.02 18.58 11.22
CA CYS A 210 -0.19 19.75 11.55
C CYS A 210 -1.05 20.90 12.07
N GLU A 211 -0.45 21.82 12.80
CA GLU A 211 -1.13 23.04 13.22
C GLU A 211 -1.38 23.95 12.02
N GLY A 212 -2.55 24.57 11.98
CA GLY A 212 -2.93 25.48 10.90
C GLY A 212 -4.42 25.83 10.92
N ASP A 213 -4.75 26.90 10.23
CA ASP A 213 -6.14 27.31 10.03
C ASP A 213 -6.71 26.66 8.77
N ILE A 214 -7.80 25.95 8.92
CA ILE A 214 -8.46 25.28 7.80
C ILE A 214 -9.00 26.25 6.76
N ASP A 215 -9.51 27.42 7.21
CA ASP A 215 -10.08 28.43 6.32
C ASP A 215 -9.01 29.05 5.40
N GLU A 216 -7.75 29.02 5.85
CA GLU A 216 -6.60 29.46 5.04
C GLU A 216 -5.99 28.35 4.20
N LEU A 217 -5.97 27.10 4.71
CA LEU A 217 -5.14 26.02 4.16
C LEU A 217 -5.90 24.97 3.36
N GLN A 218 -7.22 24.91 3.45
CA GLN A 218 -8.00 23.88 2.73
C GLN A 218 -7.76 23.93 1.22
N GLY A 219 -7.49 22.77 0.65
CA GLY A 219 -7.21 22.62 -0.78
C GLY A 219 -5.82 23.06 -1.21
N LYS A 220 -4.98 23.57 -0.30
CA LYS A 220 -3.61 23.99 -0.61
C LYS A 220 -2.61 22.88 -0.38
N LEU A 221 -1.52 22.91 -1.15
CA LEU A 221 -0.33 22.11 -0.95
C LEU A 221 0.61 22.87 -0.02
N VAL A 222 0.97 22.26 1.10
CA VAL A 222 1.90 22.82 2.08
C VAL A 222 3.05 21.85 2.36
N ASN A 223 4.20 22.38 2.66
CA ASN A 223 5.33 21.58 3.10
C ASN A 223 5.26 21.34 4.61
N VAL A 224 5.32 20.08 5.03
CA VAL A 224 5.31 19.70 6.44
C VAL A 224 6.59 18.94 6.77
N LYS A 225 7.36 19.42 7.76
CA LYS A 225 8.46 18.64 8.34
C LYS A 225 7.89 17.64 9.33
N ILE A 226 8.07 16.35 9.05
CA ILE A 226 7.56 15.28 9.89
C ILE A 226 8.37 15.16 11.17
N GLU A 227 7.68 15.24 12.32
CA GLU A 227 8.28 15.17 13.67
C GLU A 227 7.88 13.91 14.42
N ASN A 228 6.78 13.23 14.02
CA ASN A 228 6.34 12.00 14.66
C ASN A 228 5.69 11.05 13.64
N CYS A 229 5.96 9.75 13.80
CA CYS A 229 5.45 8.70 12.94
C CYS A 229 4.72 7.65 13.79
N GLN A 230 3.41 7.51 13.56
CA GLN A 230 2.57 6.47 14.15
C GLN A 230 2.21 5.41 13.08
N SER A 231 1.60 4.31 13.50
CA SER A 231 1.22 3.25 12.55
C SER A 231 0.21 3.71 11.48
N PHE A 232 -0.63 4.71 11.74
CA PHE A 232 -1.70 5.12 10.81
C PHE A 232 -1.67 6.61 10.42
N TYR A 233 -0.84 7.42 11.06
CA TYR A 233 -0.70 8.84 10.73
C TYR A 233 0.71 9.34 11.04
N LEU A 234 1.02 10.48 10.49
CA LEU A 234 2.19 11.29 10.74
C LEU A 234 1.77 12.60 11.39
N SER A 235 2.67 13.25 12.10
CA SER A 235 2.46 14.63 12.52
C SER A 235 3.73 15.45 12.38
N GLY A 236 3.57 16.76 12.18
CA GLY A 236 4.70 17.64 11.96
C GLY A 236 4.31 19.10 11.95
N LYS A 237 5.23 19.95 11.52
CA LYS A 237 5.05 21.40 11.44
C LYS A 237 5.13 21.88 10.00
N VAL A 238 4.25 22.81 9.65
CA VAL A 238 4.32 23.53 8.37
C VAL A 238 5.63 24.28 8.32
N VAL A 239 6.34 24.15 7.20
CA VAL A 239 7.61 24.82 6.93
C VAL A 239 7.59 25.46 5.55
N ASN A 240 8.29 26.56 5.38
CA ASN A 240 8.40 27.26 4.12
C ASN A 240 9.29 26.50 3.12
#